data_4fc8bab092ae9d02f38f8877e475b4b1
#
_entry.id   4fc8bab092ae9d02f38f8877e475b4b1
#
_cell.length_a   1.000
_cell.length_b   1.000
_cell.length_c   1.000
_cell.angle_alpha   90.00
_cell.angle_beta   90.00
_cell.angle_gamma   90.00
#
_symmetry.space_group_name_H-M   'P 1'
#
loop_
_entity.id
_entity.type
_entity.pdbx_description
1 polymer ?
#
loop_
_entity_poly.entity_id
_entity_poly.type
_entity_poly.pdbx_seq_one_letter_code
_entity_poly.pdbx_strand_id
1 'polypeptide(L)'
;LCLVGKLDASSLYDYGLHLKSHTVSAIERTSLFLDDNQPFPIKNDFTISFQMYIRANEPDFGSILHLYTNTNQYIRFLFVAGEERHFPALVLNEGIVTIDTHIEREKWLNVSIHMRLKDNVIEVDYDNKKISAMAPLQGTKSVSALFGKMESYLADVAPVNLRNIIVMQDGKQTREWKLWKHNDDVCYDKKENAIARALHPIWLIDNHIEWKLIHQAHIPGKLDVSFNARDALFYLVKPQSIEVLDEKGTLQKEITIRGGFPAVEYPNHQLYDTLTNKIVSYHLKRGITSYFSFDTEKWSNEERNKEEASNYNHARTFNPADSSFYFFGGYGFYQYRNDLFQMKSGNYKLEQVIYERPLYPRYSAAMTIVGDELYIFGGRGNKYGKQELSSHFYLGLCAINLKNNRSRIVWQKNMSPEDGTLMASSMYFEPSDSSFYAVSMNKGGILWKISMKDSVYTEVSKPIHNELNYQDCDFSLYTSPSHGKLFLVLDKIQNDHTHNVAIYSINM
;
A
#
# COMPACT_ATOMS: atom_id res chain seq x y z
N LEU A 1 12.38 -8.21 -40.86
CA LEU A 1 12.87 -8.51 -39.49
C LEU A 1 12.83 -7.21 -38.67
N CYS A 2 11.72 -6.96 -37.96
CA CYS A 2 11.65 -5.92 -36.96
C CYS A 2 12.28 -6.45 -35.68
N LEU A 3 13.40 -5.90 -35.30
CA LEU A 3 13.95 -5.99 -33.95
C LEU A 3 13.03 -5.16 -33.03
N VAL A 4 12.05 -5.80 -32.41
CA VAL A 4 11.36 -5.24 -31.23
C VAL A 4 12.37 -5.36 -30.09
N GLY A 5 13.04 -4.25 -29.77
CA GLY A 5 13.83 -4.15 -28.56
C GLY A 5 12.93 -4.50 -27.36
N LYS A 6 13.33 -5.49 -26.56
CA LYS A 6 12.76 -5.73 -25.24
C LYS A 6 12.95 -4.45 -24.44
N LEU A 7 11.89 -3.65 -24.33
CA LEU A 7 11.79 -2.64 -23.27
C LEU A 7 11.85 -3.42 -21.96
N ASP A 8 12.90 -3.15 -21.21
CA ASP A 8 13.08 -3.74 -19.89
C ASP A 8 11.91 -3.30 -19.01
N ALA A 9 11.03 -4.20 -18.64
CA ALA A 9 9.82 -3.90 -17.86
C ALA A 9 10.15 -3.24 -16.51
N SER A 10 11.42 -3.31 -16.06
CA SER A 10 11.91 -2.66 -14.84
C SER A 10 11.89 -1.13 -14.91
N SER A 11 12.02 -0.53 -16.10
CA SER A 11 12.05 0.93 -16.27
C SER A 11 10.67 1.59 -16.18
N LEU A 12 9.58 0.87 -16.43
CA LEU A 12 8.20 1.37 -16.42
C LEU A 12 7.65 1.60 -15.00
N TYR A 13 8.31 1.08 -13.96
CA TYR A 13 7.80 1.03 -12.59
C TYR A 13 8.79 1.52 -11.54
N ASP A 14 9.60 2.51 -11.92
CA ASP A 14 10.55 3.12 -11.00
C ASP A 14 9.84 4.12 -10.07
N TYR A 15 10.28 4.21 -8.83
CA TYR A 15 9.69 5.11 -7.83
C TYR A 15 10.45 6.43 -7.75
N GLY A 16 9.80 7.44 -7.18
CA GLY A 16 10.39 8.74 -6.97
C GLY A 16 9.45 9.90 -7.28
N LEU A 17 9.97 11.11 -7.25
CA LEU A 17 9.27 12.34 -7.58
C LEU A 17 9.76 12.89 -8.92
N HIS A 18 8.84 13.04 -9.87
CA HIS A 18 9.09 13.76 -11.13
C HIS A 18 8.99 15.26 -10.87
N LEU A 19 10.07 15.99 -11.05
CA LEU A 19 10.06 17.44 -11.01
C LEU A 19 9.54 17.98 -12.35
N LYS A 20 8.34 18.60 -12.35
CA LYS A 20 7.83 19.34 -13.51
C LYS A 20 8.80 20.47 -13.84
N SER A 21 9.27 20.51 -15.07
CA SER A 21 10.30 21.43 -15.55
C SER A 21 9.75 22.41 -16.59
N HIS A 22 10.41 22.55 -17.73
CA HIS A 22 10.06 23.49 -18.79
C HIS A 22 8.84 23.09 -19.64
N THR A 23 8.30 21.89 -19.44
CA THR A 23 7.08 21.41 -20.13
C THR A 23 5.79 22.04 -19.62
N VAL A 24 5.86 22.73 -18.47
CA VAL A 24 4.73 23.44 -17.86
C VAL A 24 5.09 24.90 -17.57
N SER A 25 4.09 25.71 -17.27
CA SER A 25 4.29 27.10 -16.86
C SER A 25 5.13 27.19 -15.57
N ALA A 26 5.83 28.30 -15.37
CA ALA A 26 6.70 28.48 -14.19
C ALA A 26 5.96 28.32 -12.87
N ILE A 27 4.69 28.65 -12.81
CA ILE A 27 3.86 28.55 -11.60
C ILE A 27 3.55 27.09 -11.21
N GLU A 28 3.49 26.20 -12.21
CA GLU A 28 3.13 24.77 -12.03
C GLU A 28 4.34 23.87 -11.82
N ARG A 29 5.56 24.40 -11.87
CA ARG A 29 6.79 23.61 -11.67
C ARG A 29 6.88 23.10 -10.25
N THR A 30 7.50 21.93 -10.07
CA THR A 30 7.56 21.24 -8.79
C THR A 30 8.61 21.82 -7.84
N SER A 31 8.26 21.90 -6.57
CA SER A 31 9.18 22.11 -5.44
C SER A 31 9.06 20.96 -4.45
N LEU A 32 10.15 20.60 -3.77
CA LEU A 32 10.12 19.63 -2.67
C LEU A 32 10.88 20.21 -1.47
N PHE A 33 10.16 20.55 -0.42
CA PHE A 33 10.69 21.08 0.84
C PHE A 33 10.98 19.91 1.78
N LEU A 34 12.23 19.76 2.19
CA LEU A 34 12.61 18.73 3.17
C LEU A 34 12.30 19.18 4.60
N ASP A 35 11.96 18.20 5.46
CA ASP A 35 11.64 18.38 6.89
C ASP A 35 10.54 19.44 7.14
N ASP A 36 9.53 19.51 6.23
CA ASP A 36 8.49 20.55 6.23
C ASP A 36 9.06 21.98 6.24
N ASN A 37 10.13 22.20 5.50
CA ASN A 37 10.89 23.45 5.42
C ASN A 37 11.60 23.87 6.71
N GLN A 38 11.73 22.97 7.68
CA GLN A 38 12.51 23.25 8.89
C GLN A 38 14.00 23.12 8.62
N PRO A 39 14.84 24.04 9.13
CA PRO A 39 16.28 23.96 8.92
C PRO A 39 16.91 22.83 9.75
N PHE A 40 17.83 22.09 9.14
CA PHE A 40 18.63 21.06 9.79
C PHE A 40 19.70 21.70 10.69
N PRO A 41 19.71 21.45 12.00
CA PRO A 41 20.75 21.95 12.89
C PRO A 41 22.09 21.24 12.63
N ILE A 42 23.19 21.97 12.55
CA ILE A 42 24.54 21.42 12.30
C ILE A 42 25.61 22.07 13.18
N LYS A 43 26.70 21.36 13.42
CA LYS A 43 27.84 21.83 14.20
C LYS A 43 29.16 21.81 13.43
N ASN A 44 29.41 20.75 12.68
CA ASN A 44 30.66 20.51 11.98
C ASN A 44 30.47 20.32 10.48
N ASP A 45 29.52 19.44 10.11
CA ASP A 45 29.32 19.08 8.71
C ASP A 45 27.86 18.73 8.41
N PHE A 46 27.51 18.88 7.14
CA PHE A 46 26.22 18.54 6.58
C PHE A 46 26.43 17.84 5.26
N THR A 47 25.75 16.70 5.06
CA THR A 47 25.75 16.01 3.76
C THR A 47 24.31 15.73 3.34
N ILE A 48 24.02 16.03 2.09
CA ILE A 48 22.80 15.59 1.42
C ILE A 48 23.17 14.76 0.21
N SER A 49 22.63 13.54 0.14
CA SER A 49 22.83 12.63 -0.97
C SER A 49 21.48 12.22 -1.55
N PHE A 50 21.43 12.03 -2.87
CA PHE A 50 20.21 11.64 -3.56
C PHE A 50 20.52 10.95 -4.87
N GLN A 51 19.52 10.30 -5.43
CA GLN A 51 19.57 9.80 -6.80
C GLN A 51 18.70 10.68 -7.69
N MET A 52 19.19 10.95 -8.89
CA MET A 52 18.43 11.65 -9.92
C MET A 52 18.48 10.93 -11.25
N TYR A 53 17.39 11.00 -12.00
CA TYR A 53 17.26 10.48 -13.37
C TYR A 53 16.94 11.64 -14.29
N ILE A 54 17.79 11.90 -15.27
CA ILE A 54 17.64 13.02 -16.21
C ILE A 54 16.82 12.55 -17.40
N ARG A 55 15.67 13.19 -17.61
CA ARG A 55 14.75 12.80 -18.68
C ARG A 55 15.25 13.21 -20.06
N ALA A 56 14.96 12.37 -21.06
CA ALA A 56 15.17 12.70 -22.47
C ALA A 56 14.14 13.74 -22.97
N ASN A 57 14.48 14.37 -24.09
CA ASN A 57 13.56 15.26 -24.85
C ASN A 57 13.02 16.49 -24.11
N GLU A 58 13.66 16.89 -23.01
CA GLU A 58 13.38 18.13 -22.30
C GLU A 58 14.65 19.01 -22.23
N PRO A 59 14.50 20.35 -22.13
CA PRO A 59 15.65 21.25 -21.94
C PRO A 59 16.41 20.92 -20.65
N ASP A 60 17.70 20.64 -20.75
CA ASP A 60 18.53 20.14 -19.63
C ASP A 60 19.25 21.25 -18.85
N PHE A 61 18.56 22.33 -18.58
CA PHE A 61 19.04 23.40 -17.71
C PHE A 61 18.07 23.65 -16.55
N GLY A 62 18.55 24.34 -15.51
CA GLY A 62 17.75 24.71 -14.35
C GLY A 62 18.21 24.08 -13.05
N SER A 63 17.54 24.48 -11.99
CA SER A 63 17.88 24.11 -10.61
C SER A 63 17.42 22.71 -10.26
N ILE A 64 18.25 22.03 -9.46
CA ILE A 64 17.97 20.70 -8.91
C ILE A 64 17.81 20.82 -7.40
N LEU A 65 18.82 21.38 -6.71
CA LEU A 65 18.85 21.51 -5.24
C LEU A 65 19.31 22.91 -4.84
N HIS A 66 18.65 23.46 -3.85
CA HIS A 66 18.98 24.72 -3.16
C HIS A 66 19.26 24.43 -1.68
N LEU A 67 20.39 24.94 -1.17
CA LEU A 67 20.73 24.92 0.24
C LEU A 67 20.89 26.35 0.75
N TYR A 68 20.31 26.64 1.90
CA TYR A 68 20.39 27.94 2.57
C TYR A 68 20.93 27.77 3.97
N THR A 69 21.91 28.60 4.33
CA THR A 69 22.42 28.63 5.70
C THR A 69 21.85 29.81 6.47
N ASN A 70 21.83 29.71 7.79
CA ASN A 70 21.49 30.86 8.67
C ASN A 70 22.50 32.01 8.60
N THR A 71 23.63 31.87 7.89
CA THR A 71 24.63 32.91 7.59
C THR A 71 24.46 33.49 6.19
N ASN A 72 23.29 33.30 5.59
CA ASN A 72 22.94 33.80 4.25
C ASN A 72 23.83 33.26 3.11
N GLN A 73 24.46 32.10 3.29
CA GLN A 73 25.09 31.41 2.18
C GLN A 73 24.02 30.67 1.37
N TYR A 74 24.04 30.90 0.07
CA TYR A 74 23.16 30.30 -0.89
C TYR A 74 23.96 29.42 -1.84
N ILE A 75 23.66 28.11 -1.79
CA ILE A 75 24.35 27.07 -2.54
C ILE A 75 23.34 26.39 -3.44
N ARG A 76 23.61 26.36 -4.74
CA ARG A 76 22.73 25.71 -5.74
C ARG A 76 23.47 24.64 -6.49
N PHE A 77 22.85 23.50 -6.63
CA PHE A 77 23.25 22.50 -7.61
C PHE A 77 22.26 22.53 -8.78
N LEU A 78 22.76 22.72 -10.00
CA LEU A 78 21.95 22.95 -11.18
C LEU A 78 22.68 22.53 -12.47
N PHE A 79 21.97 22.56 -13.59
CA PHE A 79 22.59 22.49 -14.89
C PHE A 79 22.69 23.89 -15.50
N VAL A 80 23.90 24.30 -15.89
CA VAL A 80 24.17 25.58 -16.53
C VAL A 80 24.43 25.42 -18.03
N ALA A 81 24.03 26.42 -18.82
CA ALA A 81 24.34 26.48 -20.22
C ALA A 81 25.82 26.79 -20.44
N GLY A 82 26.49 26.02 -21.29
CA GLY A 82 27.77 26.35 -21.89
C GLY A 82 27.58 26.68 -23.39
N GLU A 83 28.64 27.01 -24.06
CA GLU A 83 28.58 27.40 -25.51
C GLU A 83 28.10 26.24 -26.39
N GLU A 84 28.58 25.03 -26.14
CA GLU A 84 28.25 23.85 -26.95
C GLU A 84 27.36 22.81 -26.19
N ARG A 85 27.36 22.82 -24.88
CA ARG A 85 26.63 21.88 -24.06
C ARG A 85 26.32 22.43 -22.67
N HIS A 86 25.40 21.80 -21.95
CA HIS A 86 25.13 22.08 -20.55
C HIS A 86 26.03 21.26 -19.63
N PHE A 87 26.29 21.79 -18.43
CA PHE A 87 27.14 21.18 -17.41
C PHE A 87 26.45 21.11 -16.05
N PRO A 88 26.65 20.06 -15.27
CA PRO A 88 26.37 20.11 -13.83
C PRO A 88 27.27 21.17 -13.17
N ALA A 89 26.70 21.98 -12.28
CA ALA A 89 27.43 23.09 -11.65
C ALA A 89 26.98 23.30 -10.21
N LEU A 90 27.95 23.73 -9.41
CA LEU A 90 27.74 24.29 -8.09
C LEU A 90 27.83 25.82 -8.17
N VAL A 91 26.75 26.50 -7.85
CA VAL A 91 26.68 27.96 -7.81
C VAL A 91 26.68 28.43 -6.35
N LEU A 92 27.59 29.32 -6.02
CA LEU A 92 27.74 29.94 -4.71
C LEU A 92 27.48 31.44 -4.81
N ASN A 93 27.41 32.15 -3.69
CA ASN A 93 27.23 33.60 -3.67
C ASN A 93 28.24 34.34 -4.55
N GLU A 94 29.47 33.83 -4.61
CA GLU A 94 30.61 34.52 -5.24
C GLU A 94 31.15 33.84 -6.50
N GLY A 95 30.50 32.76 -6.98
CA GLY A 95 31.01 32.08 -8.17
C GLY A 95 30.27 30.82 -8.58
N ILE A 96 30.71 30.28 -9.70
CA ILE A 96 30.21 29.05 -10.31
C ILE A 96 31.38 28.09 -10.51
N VAL A 97 31.22 26.84 -10.09
CA VAL A 97 32.17 25.77 -10.36
C VAL A 97 31.43 24.68 -11.17
N THR A 98 31.90 24.47 -12.40
CA THR A 98 31.31 23.45 -13.29
C THR A 98 32.02 22.11 -13.14
N ILE A 99 31.24 21.04 -13.32
CA ILE A 99 31.77 19.69 -13.42
C ILE A 99 31.94 19.37 -14.90
N ASP A 100 33.17 19.20 -15.35
CA ASP A 100 33.45 18.87 -16.76
C ASP A 100 33.08 17.41 -17.05
N THR A 101 31.81 17.22 -17.33
CA THR A 101 31.25 15.91 -17.69
C THR A 101 30.06 16.07 -18.61
N HIS A 102 29.80 15.02 -19.39
CA HIS A 102 28.52 14.90 -20.10
C HIS A 102 27.38 14.70 -19.11
N ILE A 103 26.24 15.33 -19.42
CA ILE A 103 24.98 15.03 -18.74
C ILE A 103 24.44 13.73 -19.31
N GLU A 104 24.60 12.65 -18.53
CA GLU A 104 24.09 11.34 -18.91
C GLU A 104 22.60 11.25 -18.60
N ARG A 105 21.81 10.97 -19.63
CA ARG A 105 20.34 10.89 -19.54
C ARG A 105 19.88 9.45 -19.39
N GLU A 106 18.63 9.29 -18.97
CA GLU A 106 17.90 8.01 -18.93
C GLU A 106 18.54 6.92 -18.06
N LYS A 107 19.32 7.35 -17.06
CA LYS A 107 19.83 6.49 -16.00
C LYS A 107 19.80 7.19 -14.65
N TRP A 108 19.76 6.42 -13.57
CA TRP A 108 19.88 6.93 -12.21
C TRP A 108 21.33 7.24 -11.88
N LEU A 109 21.60 8.49 -11.52
CA LEU A 109 22.91 9.00 -11.11
C LEU A 109 22.92 9.29 -9.62
N ASN A 110 24.04 9.02 -8.96
CA ASN A 110 24.23 9.37 -7.56
C ASN A 110 24.83 10.76 -7.44
N VAL A 111 24.26 11.58 -6.56
CA VAL A 111 24.77 12.91 -6.24
C VAL A 111 24.90 13.06 -4.73
N SER A 112 26.02 13.61 -4.27
CA SER A 112 26.24 13.96 -2.86
C SER A 112 26.86 15.34 -2.77
N ILE A 113 26.34 16.17 -1.86
CA ILE A 113 26.88 17.49 -1.56
C ILE A 113 27.26 17.50 -0.07
N HIS A 114 28.54 17.72 0.20
CA HIS A 114 29.11 17.71 1.53
C HIS A 114 29.68 19.09 1.89
N MET A 115 29.15 19.69 2.96
CA MET A 115 29.58 20.96 3.52
C MET A 115 30.43 20.71 4.77
N ARG A 116 31.70 21.09 4.72
CA ARG A 116 32.64 21.03 5.86
C ARG A 116 32.83 22.44 6.43
N LEU A 117 32.20 22.73 7.57
CA LEU A 117 32.14 24.08 8.11
C LEU A 117 33.51 24.60 8.57
N LYS A 118 34.30 23.72 9.18
CA LYS A 118 35.64 24.10 9.69
C LYS A 118 36.62 24.43 8.56
N ASP A 119 36.50 23.76 7.43
CA ASP A 119 37.40 23.91 6.29
C ASP A 119 36.92 25.00 5.32
N ASN A 120 35.70 25.50 5.47
CA ASN A 120 35.04 26.38 4.52
C ASN A 120 34.93 25.76 3.10
N VAL A 121 34.69 24.47 3.02
CA VAL A 121 34.69 23.71 1.76
C VAL A 121 33.34 23.07 1.53
N ILE A 122 32.88 23.13 0.29
CA ILE A 122 31.73 22.37 -0.24
C ILE A 122 32.28 21.42 -1.30
N GLU A 123 32.02 20.13 -1.12
CA GLU A 123 32.39 19.09 -2.09
C GLU A 123 31.11 18.55 -2.75
N VAL A 124 31.17 18.36 -4.04
CA VAL A 124 30.12 17.68 -4.83
C VAL A 124 30.72 16.43 -5.42
N ASP A 125 30.06 15.31 -5.18
CA ASP A 125 30.28 14.05 -5.90
C ASP A 125 29.10 13.83 -6.84
N TYR A 126 29.38 13.87 -8.14
CA TYR A 126 28.41 13.66 -9.21
C TYR A 126 28.83 12.40 -9.97
N ASP A 127 28.16 11.31 -9.71
CA ASP A 127 28.41 10.00 -10.34
C ASP A 127 29.92 9.63 -10.37
N ASN A 128 30.59 9.71 -9.18
CA ASN A 128 32.02 9.51 -8.96
C ASN A 128 32.96 10.60 -9.50
N LYS A 129 32.45 11.72 -10.00
CA LYS A 129 33.27 12.89 -10.33
C LYS A 129 33.16 13.93 -9.23
N LYS A 130 34.30 14.27 -8.64
CA LYS A 130 34.37 15.16 -7.48
C LYS A 130 34.88 16.54 -7.87
N ILE A 131 34.19 17.54 -7.35
CA ILE A 131 34.69 18.93 -7.35
C ILE A 131 34.61 19.49 -5.93
N SER A 132 35.41 20.51 -5.64
CA SER A 132 35.32 21.26 -4.40
C SER A 132 35.36 22.76 -4.67
N ALA A 133 34.68 23.50 -3.81
CA ALA A 133 34.66 24.96 -3.83
C ALA A 133 34.82 25.51 -2.41
N MET A 134 35.50 26.66 -2.31
CA MET A 134 35.58 27.41 -1.06
C MET A 134 34.30 28.25 -0.88
N ALA A 135 33.74 28.25 0.32
CA ALA A 135 32.61 29.09 0.68
C ALA A 135 32.73 29.54 2.15
N PRO A 136 32.35 30.77 2.49
CA PRO A 136 32.42 31.24 3.89
C PRO A 136 31.34 30.59 4.77
N LEU A 137 31.63 29.41 5.29
CA LEU A 137 30.68 28.60 6.10
C LEU A 137 30.80 28.82 7.60
N GLN A 138 31.76 29.65 8.06
CA GLN A 138 31.93 29.94 9.48
C GLN A 138 30.69 30.56 10.10
N GLY A 139 30.32 30.08 11.30
CA GLY A 139 29.13 30.53 12.01
C GLY A 139 27.82 29.90 11.54
N THR A 140 27.86 29.03 10.54
CA THR A 140 26.69 28.25 10.13
C THR A 140 26.25 27.28 11.23
N LYS A 141 24.98 27.36 11.62
CA LYS A 141 24.36 26.51 12.64
C LYS A 141 23.20 25.68 12.12
N SER A 142 22.70 26.05 10.94
CA SER A 142 21.62 25.33 10.29
C SER A 142 21.62 25.50 8.79
N VAL A 143 21.06 24.51 8.10
CA VAL A 143 20.88 24.45 6.63
C VAL A 143 19.46 24.04 6.30
N SER A 144 18.80 24.78 5.43
CA SER A 144 17.53 24.38 4.79
C SER A 144 17.80 23.83 3.40
N ALA A 145 17.01 22.85 2.98
CA ALA A 145 17.15 22.17 1.69
C ALA A 145 15.82 22.12 0.93
N LEU A 146 15.87 22.53 -0.34
CA LEU A 146 14.74 22.57 -1.27
C LEU A 146 15.16 21.99 -2.62
N PHE A 147 14.40 21.08 -3.18
CA PHE A 147 14.59 20.62 -4.56
C PHE A 147 13.60 21.30 -5.52
N GLY A 148 14.07 21.56 -6.76
CA GLY A 148 13.25 22.07 -7.84
C GLY A 148 13.05 23.59 -7.82
N LYS A 149 11.81 24.07 -7.94
CA LYS A 149 11.48 25.48 -8.06
C LYS A 149 11.60 26.23 -6.72
N MET A 150 12.20 27.39 -6.76
CA MET A 150 12.18 28.37 -5.69
C MET A 150 11.13 29.46 -5.93
N GLU A 151 10.56 30.01 -4.85
CA GLU A 151 9.35 30.84 -4.94
C GLU A 151 9.48 32.17 -5.65
N SER A 152 10.64 32.79 -5.83
CA SER A 152 10.63 34.19 -6.31
C SER A 152 11.27 34.49 -7.67
N TYR A 153 12.47 34.01 -7.94
CA TYR A 153 13.21 34.43 -9.14
C TYR A 153 13.77 33.30 -9.97
N LEU A 154 13.90 32.12 -9.40
CA LEU A 154 14.57 30.98 -10.02
C LEU A 154 13.54 29.90 -10.31
N ALA A 155 12.73 30.19 -11.32
CA ALA A 155 11.67 29.29 -11.72
C ALA A 155 12.16 28.12 -12.59
N ASP A 156 13.41 28.17 -13.09
CA ASP A 156 13.93 27.12 -13.96
C ASP A 156 14.30 25.88 -13.15
N VAL A 157 13.66 24.77 -13.50
CA VAL A 157 13.82 23.47 -12.90
C VAL A 157 14.38 22.50 -13.91
N ALA A 158 15.44 21.79 -13.55
CA ALA A 158 16.01 20.75 -14.39
C ALA A 158 15.03 19.57 -14.60
N PRO A 159 15.03 18.91 -15.77
CA PRO A 159 14.12 17.81 -16.08
C PRO A 159 14.56 16.51 -15.43
N VAL A 160 14.47 16.46 -14.09
CA VAL A 160 14.92 15.31 -13.32
C VAL A 160 13.79 14.64 -12.55
N ASN A 161 13.92 13.33 -12.35
CA ASN A 161 13.21 12.59 -11.32
C ASN A 161 14.16 12.40 -10.12
N LEU A 162 13.64 12.41 -8.91
CA LEU A 162 14.41 12.29 -7.66
C LEU A 162 13.97 11.07 -6.87
N ARG A 163 14.92 10.44 -6.16
CA ARG A 163 14.64 9.41 -5.15
C ARG A 163 15.79 9.26 -4.15
N ASN A 164 15.57 8.49 -3.10
CA ASN A 164 16.60 8.08 -2.12
C ASN A 164 17.38 9.27 -1.53
N ILE A 165 16.66 10.28 -1.02
CA ILE A 165 17.28 11.44 -0.39
C ILE A 165 17.72 11.07 1.02
N ILE A 166 19.00 11.24 1.33
CA ILE A 166 19.60 10.98 2.65
C ILE A 166 20.23 12.27 3.17
N VAL A 167 19.95 12.60 4.42
CA VAL A 167 20.60 13.73 5.13
C VAL A 167 21.43 13.19 6.28
N MET A 168 22.69 13.62 6.32
CA MET A 168 23.61 13.38 7.41
C MET A 168 24.00 14.70 8.07
N GLN A 169 24.00 14.73 9.39
CA GLN A 169 24.41 15.85 10.22
C GLN A 169 25.49 15.38 11.19
N ASP A 170 26.62 16.03 11.18
CA ASP A 170 27.75 15.71 12.05
C ASP A 170 28.15 14.21 12.00
N GLY A 171 28.22 13.65 10.80
CA GLY A 171 28.57 12.26 10.54
C GLY A 171 27.48 11.22 10.83
N LYS A 172 26.25 11.65 11.23
CA LYS A 172 25.13 10.74 11.52
C LYS A 172 24.01 10.92 10.52
N GLN A 173 23.48 9.81 10.01
CA GLN A 173 22.25 9.83 9.21
C GLN A 173 21.06 10.20 10.08
N THR A 174 20.40 11.30 9.76
CA THR A 174 19.27 11.84 10.52
C THR A 174 17.95 11.70 9.80
N ARG A 175 17.96 11.69 8.45
CA ARG A 175 16.78 11.56 7.62
C ARG A 175 17.04 10.66 6.41
N GLU A 176 15.99 9.99 5.92
CA GLU A 176 16.01 9.21 4.70
C GLU A 176 14.62 9.22 4.06
N TRP A 177 14.44 9.97 2.96
CA TRP A 177 13.25 9.95 2.14
C TRP A 177 13.50 9.12 0.89
N LYS A 178 12.84 7.96 0.79
CA LYS A 178 12.88 7.13 -0.42
C LYS A 178 12.13 7.80 -1.58
N LEU A 179 11.13 8.60 -1.30
CA LEU A 179 10.13 9.19 -2.21
C LEU A 179 9.24 8.14 -2.87
N TRP A 180 8.92 7.10 -2.14
CA TRP A 180 8.03 6.03 -2.56
C TRP A 180 6.74 5.94 -1.71
N LYS A 181 6.76 6.53 -0.53
CA LYS A 181 5.67 6.63 0.43
C LYS A 181 5.18 8.06 0.48
N HIS A 182 4.04 8.32 -0.07
CA HIS A 182 3.45 9.66 -0.11
C HIS A 182 1.94 9.62 0.13
N ASN A 183 1.40 10.76 0.46
CA ASN A 183 -0.04 11.02 0.51
C ASN A 183 -0.26 12.43 -0.01
N ASP A 184 -0.89 12.55 -1.18
CA ASP A 184 -1.07 13.81 -1.91
C ASP A 184 0.27 14.54 -2.12
N ASP A 185 0.51 15.62 -1.39
CA ASP A 185 1.70 16.46 -1.47
C ASP A 185 2.80 16.12 -0.44
N VAL A 186 2.55 15.15 0.44
CA VAL A 186 3.44 14.81 1.56
C VAL A 186 4.11 13.46 1.37
N CYS A 187 5.42 13.40 1.52
CA CYS A 187 6.20 12.18 1.57
C CYS A 187 6.84 11.99 2.94
N TYR A 188 6.88 10.75 3.44
CA TYR A 188 7.38 10.40 4.76
C TYR A 188 8.81 9.89 4.71
N ASP A 189 9.61 10.24 5.73
CA ASP A 189 10.93 9.64 5.91
C ASP A 189 10.80 8.17 6.37
N LYS A 190 11.91 7.43 6.30
CA LYS A 190 11.94 6.00 6.62
C LYS A 190 11.42 5.66 8.02
N LYS A 191 11.55 6.59 8.97
CA LYS A 191 11.08 6.42 10.35
C LYS A 191 9.69 7.03 10.59
N GLU A 192 9.08 7.64 9.58
CA GLU A 192 7.78 8.31 9.62
C GLU A 192 7.68 9.44 10.65
N ASN A 193 8.82 10.01 11.07
CA ASN A 193 8.88 11.09 12.03
C ASN A 193 9.18 12.46 11.41
N ALA A 194 9.38 12.52 10.11
CA ALA A 194 9.60 13.74 9.35
C ALA A 194 8.94 13.67 7.98
N ILE A 195 8.49 14.79 7.48
CA ILE A 195 7.85 14.91 6.19
C ILE A 195 8.69 15.72 5.21
N ALA A 196 8.57 15.40 3.92
CA ALA A 196 8.94 16.28 2.83
C ALA A 196 7.65 16.68 2.10
N ARG A 197 7.45 17.97 1.88
CA ARG A 197 6.27 18.52 1.23
C ARG A 197 6.57 18.96 -0.19
N ALA A 198 5.82 18.45 -1.15
CA ALA A 198 5.95 18.82 -2.55
C ALA A 198 4.84 19.79 -2.99
N LEU A 199 5.18 20.78 -3.80
CA LEU A 199 4.20 21.56 -4.54
C LEU A 199 4.13 21.02 -5.95
N HIS A 200 2.92 20.81 -6.45
CA HIS A 200 2.65 20.26 -7.80
C HIS A 200 3.36 18.92 -8.09
N PRO A 201 3.33 17.92 -7.16
CA PRO A 201 4.04 16.66 -7.35
C PRO A 201 3.47 15.85 -8.51
N ILE A 202 4.35 15.06 -9.15
CA ILE A 202 4.01 13.86 -9.90
C ILE A 202 4.83 12.75 -9.30
N TRP A 203 4.22 11.91 -8.49
CA TRP A 203 4.88 10.72 -7.97
C TRP A 203 4.96 9.68 -9.10
N LEU A 204 6.14 9.11 -9.32
CA LEU A 204 6.34 8.14 -10.40
C LEU A 204 5.56 6.87 -10.11
N ILE A 205 5.92 6.21 -9.04
CA ILE A 205 5.20 5.06 -8.49
C ILE A 205 5.60 4.92 -7.03
N ASP A 206 4.62 4.63 -6.19
CA ASP A 206 4.77 4.41 -4.78
C ASP A 206 4.93 2.93 -4.43
N ASN A 207 4.82 2.07 -5.42
CA ASN A 207 4.80 0.64 -5.24
C ASN A 207 5.95 -0.03 -6.01
N HIS A 208 6.73 -0.80 -5.35
CA HIS A 208 7.80 -1.64 -5.88
C HIS A 208 7.59 -3.10 -5.52
N ILE A 209 6.49 -3.41 -4.87
CA ILE A 209 6.03 -4.76 -4.57
C ILE A 209 5.15 -5.24 -5.73
N GLU A 210 5.42 -6.45 -6.20
CA GLU A 210 4.72 -7.05 -7.33
C GLU A 210 4.02 -8.35 -6.91
N TRP A 211 2.74 -8.43 -7.23
CA TRP A 211 1.96 -9.64 -7.04
C TRP A 211 2.41 -10.72 -8.03
N LYS A 212 2.77 -11.88 -7.51
CA LYS A 212 3.12 -13.05 -8.31
C LYS A 212 1.91 -13.96 -8.43
N LEU A 213 1.43 -14.21 -9.66
CA LEU A 213 0.43 -15.23 -9.93
C LEU A 213 1.02 -16.61 -9.62
N ILE A 214 0.39 -17.37 -8.71
CA ILE A 214 0.82 -18.73 -8.33
C ILE A 214 -0.15 -19.81 -8.77
N HIS A 215 -1.43 -19.47 -8.96
CA HIS A 215 -2.45 -20.41 -9.46
C HIS A 215 -3.54 -19.68 -10.23
N GLN A 216 -4.05 -20.31 -11.29
CA GLN A 216 -5.22 -19.85 -12.01
C GLN A 216 -6.00 -21.06 -12.50
N ALA A 217 -7.32 -21.04 -12.29
CA ALA A 217 -8.20 -22.12 -12.70
C ALA A 217 -9.57 -21.59 -13.17
N HIS A 218 -10.17 -22.32 -14.10
CA HIS A 218 -11.56 -22.15 -14.52
C HIS A 218 -12.35 -23.35 -14.01
N ILE A 219 -13.26 -23.11 -13.07
CA ILE A 219 -13.95 -24.17 -12.31
C ILE A 219 -15.44 -24.07 -12.56
N PRO A 220 -16.06 -25.08 -13.19
CA PRO A 220 -17.50 -25.10 -13.39
C PRO A 220 -18.25 -25.39 -12.10
N GLY A 221 -19.39 -24.72 -11.91
CA GLY A 221 -20.27 -24.92 -10.78
C GLY A 221 -19.85 -24.09 -9.56
N LYS A 222 -20.29 -24.52 -8.37
CA LYS A 222 -20.06 -23.80 -7.11
C LYS A 222 -18.65 -23.99 -6.58
N LEU A 223 -18.10 -22.94 -6.03
CA LEU A 223 -16.78 -22.94 -5.42
C LEU A 223 -16.76 -22.02 -4.19
N ASP A 224 -15.99 -22.39 -3.18
CA ASP A 224 -15.49 -21.49 -2.15
C ASP A 224 -14.00 -21.80 -1.89
N VAL A 225 -13.24 -20.79 -1.48
CA VAL A 225 -11.81 -20.94 -1.20
C VAL A 225 -11.55 -20.67 0.28
N SER A 226 -10.99 -21.65 0.97
CA SER A 226 -10.55 -21.55 2.34
C SER A 226 -9.03 -21.64 2.43
N PHE A 227 -8.42 -21.02 3.43
CA PHE A 227 -6.98 -20.97 3.60
C PHE A 227 -6.53 -21.36 5.01
N ASN A 228 -5.59 -22.28 5.07
CA ASN A 228 -4.90 -22.65 6.30
C ASN A 228 -3.65 -21.79 6.46
N ALA A 229 -3.72 -20.78 7.34
CA ALA A 229 -2.63 -19.83 7.54
C ALA A 229 -1.37 -20.47 8.18
N ARG A 230 -1.52 -21.56 8.93
CA ARG A 230 -0.40 -22.24 9.58
C ARG A 230 0.48 -22.99 8.57
N ASP A 231 -0.16 -23.74 7.66
CA ASP A 231 0.54 -24.63 6.73
C ASP A 231 0.61 -24.04 5.28
N ALA A 232 0.08 -22.82 5.10
CA ALA A 232 -0.03 -22.12 3.81
C ALA A 232 -0.68 -22.97 2.70
N LEU A 233 -1.81 -23.63 3.04
CA LEU A 233 -2.56 -24.48 2.13
C LEU A 233 -3.89 -23.82 1.73
N PHE A 234 -4.21 -23.88 0.44
CA PHE A 234 -5.52 -23.47 -0.08
C PHE A 234 -6.40 -24.69 -0.28
N TYR A 235 -7.67 -24.55 0.07
CA TYR A 235 -8.71 -25.54 -0.13
C TYR A 235 -9.75 -24.97 -1.09
N LEU A 236 -9.78 -25.48 -2.31
CA LEU A 236 -10.77 -25.15 -3.33
C LEU A 236 -11.94 -26.12 -3.14
N VAL A 237 -12.98 -25.65 -2.46
CA VAL A 237 -14.12 -26.48 -2.05
C VAL A 237 -15.18 -26.46 -3.13
N LYS A 238 -15.33 -27.59 -3.81
CA LYS A 238 -16.32 -27.85 -4.85
C LYS A 238 -17.47 -28.68 -4.26
N PRO A 239 -18.59 -28.86 -4.99
CA PRO A 239 -19.72 -29.67 -4.44
C PRO A 239 -19.39 -31.12 -4.11
N GLN A 240 -18.44 -31.74 -4.79
CA GLN A 240 -18.13 -33.17 -4.67
C GLN A 240 -16.69 -33.46 -4.25
N SER A 241 -15.81 -32.46 -4.32
CA SER A 241 -14.40 -32.64 -3.97
C SER A 241 -13.77 -31.35 -3.42
N ILE A 242 -12.63 -31.51 -2.79
CA ILE A 242 -11.80 -30.41 -2.29
C ILE A 242 -10.41 -30.62 -2.88
N GLU A 243 -9.96 -29.67 -3.69
CA GLU A 243 -8.56 -29.59 -4.14
C GLU A 243 -7.72 -28.86 -3.09
N VAL A 244 -6.56 -29.40 -2.75
CA VAL A 244 -5.62 -28.83 -1.80
C VAL A 244 -4.38 -28.36 -2.56
N LEU A 245 -4.13 -27.06 -2.55
CA LEU A 245 -2.95 -26.46 -3.18
C LEU A 245 -1.97 -26.00 -2.10
N ASP A 246 -0.67 -26.06 -2.40
CA ASP A 246 0.37 -25.50 -1.56
C ASP A 246 0.57 -23.98 -1.79
N GLU A 247 1.51 -23.39 -1.06
CA GLU A 247 1.87 -21.97 -1.14
C GLU A 247 2.42 -21.52 -2.52
N LYS A 248 2.70 -22.45 -3.42
CA LYS A 248 3.15 -22.19 -4.79
C LYS A 248 2.02 -22.41 -5.80
N GLY A 249 0.80 -22.73 -5.33
CA GLY A 249 -0.34 -23.04 -6.17
C GLY A 249 -0.32 -24.43 -6.80
N THR A 250 0.55 -25.34 -6.29
CA THR A 250 0.66 -26.70 -6.81
C THR A 250 -0.33 -27.61 -6.12
N LEU A 251 -1.09 -28.39 -6.91
CA LEU A 251 -2.03 -29.38 -6.40
C LEU A 251 -1.29 -30.48 -5.64
N GLN A 252 -1.63 -30.63 -4.36
CA GLN A 252 -1.08 -31.66 -3.47
C GLN A 252 -1.95 -32.91 -3.40
N LYS A 253 -3.26 -32.72 -3.31
CA LYS A 253 -4.24 -33.82 -3.30
C LYS A 253 -5.63 -33.31 -3.64
N GLU A 254 -6.50 -34.25 -4.03
CA GLU A 254 -7.93 -34.05 -4.13
C GLU A 254 -8.63 -34.99 -3.13
N ILE A 255 -9.63 -34.47 -2.41
CA ILE A 255 -10.41 -35.17 -1.40
C ILE A 255 -11.84 -35.26 -1.87
N THR A 256 -12.41 -36.46 -1.93
CA THR A 256 -13.81 -36.66 -2.29
C THR A 256 -14.73 -36.35 -1.08
N ILE A 257 -15.79 -35.57 -1.31
CA ILE A 257 -16.81 -35.30 -0.31
C ILE A 257 -17.81 -36.46 -0.31
N ARG A 258 -17.84 -37.24 0.77
CA ARG A 258 -18.66 -38.46 0.91
C ARG A 258 -20.08 -38.20 1.39
N GLY A 259 -20.43 -36.99 1.71
CA GLY A 259 -21.78 -36.63 2.14
C GLY A 259 -21.87 -35.41 3.03
N GLY A 260 -23.10 -35.08 3.41
CA GLY A 260 -23.42 -33.86 4.13
C GLY A 260 -23.39 -32.61 3.25
N PHE A 261 -23.65 -31.46 3.83
CA PHE A 261 -23.75 -30.19 3.12
C PHE A 261 -23.12 -29.03 3.92
N PRO A 262 -22.48 -28.06 3.25
CA PRO A 262 -22.10 -26.81 3.88
C PRO A 262 -23.33 -26.00 4.31
N ALA A 263 -23.19 -25.12 5.29
CA ALA A 263 -24.26 -24.24 5.73
C ALA A 263 -24.71 -23.28 4.62
N VAL A 264 -23.77 -22.85 3.80
CA VAL A 264 -23.98 -21.98 2.62
C VAL A 264 -23.03 -22.43 1.50
N GLU A 265 -23.53 -22.46 0.27
CA GLU A 265 -22.74 -22.77 -0.93
C GLU A 265 -22.44 -21.49 -1.72
N TYR A 266 -21.99 -20.45 -1.05
CA TYR A 266 -21.66 -19.17 -1.64
C TYR A 266 -20.21 -18.80 -1.35
N PRO A 267 -19.52 -18.11 -2.26
CA PRO A 267 -18.17 -17.62 -2.02
C PRO A 267 -18.06 -16.78 -0.75
N ASN A 268 -16.93 -16.88 -0.10
CA ASN A 268 -16.58 -16.14 1.14
C ASN A 268 -17.44 -16.45 2.38
N HIS A 269 -18.19 -17.56 2.37
CA HIS A 269 -18.94 -18.07 3.54
C HIS A 269 -18.32 -19.34 4.13
N GLN A 270 -17.07 -19.59 3.80
CA GLN A 270 -16.28 -20.67 4.39
C GLN A 270 -14.96 -20.12 4.92
N LEU A 271 -14.41 -20.77 5.91
CA LEU A 271 -13.11 -20.51 6.48
C LEU A 271 -12.45 -21.80 6.95
N TYR A 272 -11.13 -21.76 7.13
CA TYR A 272 -10.39 -22.86 7.72
C TYR A 272 -10.09 -22.58 9.19
N ASP A 273 -10.48 -23.49 10.06
CA ASP A 273 -10.14 -23.45 11.47
C ASP A 273 -8.86 -24.25 11.73
N THR A 274 -7.76 -23.52 11.93
CA THR A 274 -6.43 -24.11 12.18
C THR A 274 -6.31 -24.83 13.52
N LEU A 275 -7.17 -24.52 14.50
CA LEU A 275 -7.15 -25.14 15.82
C LEU A 275 -7.77 -26.53 15.80
N THR A 276 -8.80 -26.73 14.99
CA THR A 276 -9.55 -27.99 14.91
C THR A 276 -9.32 -28.77 13.62
N ASN A 277 -8.54 -28.20 12.69
CA ASN A 277 -8.28 -28.79 11.39
C ASN A 277 -9.58 -29.10 10.60
N LYS A 278 -10.45 -28.10 10.45
CA LYS A 278 -11.74 -28.23 9.76
C LYS A 278 -12.00 -27.04 8.83
N ILE A 279 -12.73 -27.29 7.76
CA ILE A 279 -13.34 -26.21 6.97
C ILE A 279 -14.74 -25.98 7.57
N VAL A 280 -15.05 -24.70 7.84
CA VAL A 280 -16.32 -24.30 8.46
C VAL A 280 -17.09 -23.43 7.49
N SER A 281 -18.32 -23.82 7.16
CA SER A 281 -19.29 -23.02 6.44
C SER A 281 -20.29 -22.40 7.41
N TYR A 282 -20.70 -21.16 7.17
CA TYR A 282 -21.56 -20.44 8.11
C TYR A 282 -22.57 -19.52 7.40
N HIS A 283 -23.74 -19.39 8.03
CA HIS A 283 -24.79 -18.46 7.66
C HIS A 283 -25.03 -17.47 8.80
N LEU A 284 -24.47 -16.25 8.70
CA LEU A 284 -24.41 -15.30 9.81
C LEU A 284 -25.79 -14.97 10.40
N LYS A 285 -26.75 -14.59 9.56
CA LYS A 285 -28.09 -14.15 10.02
C LYS A 285 -28.91 -15.25 10.67
N ARG A 286 -28.74 -16.52 10.24
CA ARG A 286 -29.51 -17.68 10.78
C ARG A 286 -28.80 -18.38 11.92
N GLY A 287 -27.52 -18.08 12.14
CA GLY A 287 -26.72 -18.78 13.12
C GLY A 287 -26.43 -20.25 12.76
N ILE A 288 -26.58 -20.62 11.47
CA ILE A 288 -26.34 -21.99 11.00
C ILE A 288 -24.87 -22.15 10.66
N THR A 289 -24.26 -23.22 11.15
CA THR A 289 -22.89 -23.60 10.80
C THR A 289 -22.85 -25.07 10.40
N SER A 290 -21.89 -25.40 9.55
CA SER A 290 -21.51 -26.76 9.18
C SER A 290 -19.99 -26.84 9.07
N TYR A 291 -19.40 -27.98 9.40
CA TYR A 291 -17.97 -28.18 9.24
C TYR A 291 -17.67 -29.45 8.46
N PHE A 292 -16.64 -29.39 7.63
CA PHE A 292 -16.08 -30.54 6.93
C PHE A 292 -15.00 -31.19 7.80
N SER A 293 -15.14 -32.49 8.04
CA SER A 293 -14.15 -33.31 8.75
C SER A 293 -13.31 -34.09 7.74
N PHE A 294 -12.00 -33.89 7.78
CA PHE A 294 -11.05 -34.60 6.92
C PHE A 294 -10.95 -36.11 7.26
N ASP A 295 -11.27 -36.48 8.52
CA ASP A 295 -11.25 -37.89 8.97
C ASP A 295 -12.39 -38.70 8.35
N THR A 296 -13.56 -38.10 8.22
CA THR A 296 -14.77 -38.77 7.71
C THR A 296 -15.08 -38.40 6.26
N GLU A 297 -14.43 -37.38 5.73
CA GLU A 297 -14.66 -36.78 4.40
C GLU A 297 -16.12 -36.32 4.20
N LYS A 298 -16.76 -35.84 5.28
CA LYS A 298 -18.16 -35.42 5.29
C LYS A 298 -18.35 -34.06 5.94
N TRP A 299 -19.37 -33.35 5.44
CA TRP A 299 -19.94 -32.21 6.15
C TRP A 299 -20.80 -32.67 7.33
N SER A 300 -20.87 -31.84 8.39
CA SER A 300 -21.64 -32.15 9.60
C SER A 300 -23.15 -32.02 9.45
N ASN A 301 -23.64 -31.22 8.46
CA ASN A 301 -25.07 -31.10 8.18
C ASN A 301 -25.51 -32.22 7.22
N GLU A 302 -26.58 -32.92 7.58
CA GLU A 302 -27.18 -33.95 6.73
C GLU A 302 -28.21 -33.38 5.74
N GLU A 303 -28.78 -32.21 6.04
CA GLU A 303 -29.74 -31.53 5.19
C GLU A 303 -29.14 -30.26 4.58
N ARG A 304 -29.50 -30.01 3.30
CA ARG A 304 -29.10 -28.78 2.60
C ARG A 304 -29.94 -27.59 3.10
N ASN A 305 -29.28 -26.51 3.50
CA ASN A 305 -29.91 -25.24 3.72
C ASN A 305 -30.32 -24.63 2.36
N LYS A 306 -31.61 -24.33 2.17
CA LYS A 306 -32.15 -23.75 0.93
C LYS A 306 -32.16 -22.24 0.90
N GLU A 307 -31.80 -21.59 2.02
CA GLU A 307 -31.81 -20.15 2.10
C GLU A 307 -30.55 -19.54 1.47
N GLU A 308 -30.75 -18.41 0.82
CA GLU A 308 -29.62 -17.65 0.31
C GLU A 308 -28.77 -17.07 1.46
N ALA A 309 -27.48 -16.94 1.21
CA ALA A 309 -26.58 -16.29 2.13
C ALA A 309 -27.04 -14.87 2.41
N SER A 310 -26.75 -14.39 3.59
CA SER A 310 -26.87 -12.99 4.00
C SER A 310 -25.50 -12.43 4.27
N ASN A 311 -25.39 -11.11 4.35
CA ASN A 311 -24.13 -10.46 4.69
C ASN A 311 -23.01 -10.72 3.67
N TYR A 312 -23.33 -10.69 2.36
CA TYR A 312 -22.32 -10.78 1.31
C TYR A 312 -21.21 -9.73 1.53
N ASN A 313 -19.98 -10.07 1.20
CA ASN A 313 -18.81 -9.20 1.32
C ASN A 313 -18.66 -8.59 2.74
N HIS A 314 -18.95 -9.39 3.76
CA HIS A 314 -18.65 -9.04 5.15
C HIS A 314 -17.14 -9.10 5.40
N ALA A 315 -16.65 -8.27 6.32
CA ALA A 315 -15.28 -8.34 6.82
C ALA A 315 -15.13 -9.50 7.83
N ARG A 316 -13.97 -10.14 7.87
CA ARG A 316 -13.72 -11.30 8.76
C ARG A 316 -12.28 -11.36 9.26
N THR A 317 -12.09 -11.87 10.47
CA THR A 317 -10.77 -12.09 11.06
C THR A 317 -10.83 -13.14 12.15
N PHE A 318 -9.68 -13.69 12.55
CA PHE A 318 -9.54 -14.62 13.68
C PHE A 318 -8.81 -13.93 14.83
N ASN A 319 -9.33 -14.10 16.05
CA ASN A 319 -8.69 -13.67 17.28
C ASN A 319 -8.04 -14.86 17.99
N PRO A 320 -6.71 -14.97 18.04
CA PRO A 320 -6.05 -16.05 18.73
C PRO A 320 -6.20 -15.97 20.26
N ALA A 321 -6.45 -14.78 20.82
CA ALA A 321 -6.54 -14.59 22.26
C ALA A 321 -7.77 -15.27 22.90
N ASP A 322 -8.90 -15.29 22.19
CA ASP A 322 -10.14 -15.95 22.63
C ASP A 322 -10.55 -17.14 21.75
N SER A 323 -9.73 -17.49 20.76
CA SER A 323 -9.97 -18.58 19.80
C SER A 323 -11.30 -18.42 19.04
N SER A 324 -11.60 -17.21 18.60
CA SER A 324 -12.86 -16.90 17.93
C SER A 324 -12.66 -16.22 16.58
N PHE A 325 -13.55 -16.50 15.65
CA PHE A 325 -13.72 -15.76 14.41
C PHE A 325 -14.71 -14.63 14.64
N TYR A 326 -14.41 -13.47 14.04
CA TYR A 326 -15.28 -12.31 14.05
C TYR A 326 -15.67 -11.93 12.63
N PHE A 327 -16.93 -11.51 12.46
CA PHE A 327 -17.53 -11.12 11.18
C PHE A 327 -18.25 -9.79 11.36
N PHE A 328 -18.02 -8.85 10.44
CA PHE A 328 -18.62 -7.52 10.51
C PHE A 328 -19.27 -7.09 9.21
N GLY A 329 -20.49 -6.56 9.30
CA GLY A 329 -21.15 -5.87 8.23
C GLY A 329 -21.65 -6.79 7.11
N GLY A 330 -21.43 -6.35 5.87
CA GLY A 330 -21.90 -7.03 4.67
C GLY A 330 -23.18 -6.42 4.07
N TYR A 331 -23.63 -7.01 2.97
CA TYR A 331 -24.81 -6.60 2.23
C TYR A 331 -25.71 -7.80 1.98
N GLY A 332 -27.01 -7.62 2.03
CA GLY A 332 -27.97 -8.65 1.68
C GLY A 332 -29.40 -8.23 1.93
N PHE A 333 -30.34 -8.74 1.14
CA PHE A 333 -31.76 -8.40 1.21
C PHE A 333 -32.00 -6.88 1.19
N TYR A 334 -31.36 -6.18 0.23
CA TYR A 334 -31.44 -4.74 0.02
C TYR A 334 -30.99 -3.87 1.20
N GLN A 335 -30.11 -4.42 2.07
CA GLN A 335 -29.63 -3.72 3.26
C GLN A 335 -28.11 -3.83 3.40
N TYR A 336 -27.47 -2.71 3.73
CA TYR A 336 -26.14 -2.68 4.29
C TYR A 336 -26.20 -3.03 5.78
N ARG A 337 -25.23 -3.76 6.28
CA ARG A 337 -25.20 -4.28 7.64
C ARG A 337 -24.05 -3.66 8.45
N ASN A 338 -24.23 -3.63 9.78
CA ASN A 338 -23.20 -3.30 10.77
C ASN A 338 -23.21 -4.27 11.95
N ASP A 339 -23.86 -5.42 11.76
CA ASP A 339 -23.86 -6.49 12.75
C ASP A 339 -22.42 -7.00 12.97
N LEU A 340 -22.07 -7.26 14.22
CA LEU A 340 -20.87 -7.97 14.61
C LEU A 340 -21.24 -9.35 15.12
N PHE A 341 -20.65 -10.38 14.54
CA PHE A 341 -20.83 -11.77 14.98
C PHE A 341 -19.51 -12.35 15.46
N GLN A 342 -19.61 -13.23 16.45
CA GLN A 342 -18.51 -14.04 16.96
C GLN A 342 -18.84 -15.52 16.78
N MET A 343 -17.86 -16.32 16.39
CA MET A 343 -17.97 -17.78 16.30
C MET A 343 -16.74 -18.39 16.95
N LYS A 344 -16.93 -19.09 18.04
CA LYS A 344 -15.82 -19.74 18.76
C LYS A 344 -15.38 -21.02 18.04
N SER A 345 -14.05 -21.16 17.85
CA SER A 345 -13.47 -22.39 17.30
C SER A 345 -13.90 -23.62 18.07
N GLY A 346 -14.15 -24.70 17.37
CA GLY A 346 -14.49 -26.01 17.92
C GLY A 346 -15.98 -26.23 18.23
N ASN A 347 -16.71 -25.28 18.78
CA ASN A 347 -18.14 -25.40 19.00
C ASN A 347 -18.97 -24.77 17.87
N TYR A 348 -18.37 -23.85 17.10
CA TYR A 348 -18.96 -23.17 15.92
C TYR A 348 -20.31 -22.48 16.18
N LYS A 349 -20.62 -22.15 17.42
CA LYS A 349 -21.81 -21.39 17.76
C LYS A 349 -21.61 -19.95 17.31
N LEU A 350 -22.51 -19.45 16.47
CA LEU A 350 -22.58 -18.04 16.06
C LEU A 350 -23.37 -17.24 17.07
N GLU A 351 -22.78 -16.15 17.55
CA GLU A 351 -23.40 -15.23 18.49
C GLU A 351 -23.26 -13.80 17.98
N GLN A 352 -24.35 -13.02 18.07
CA GLN A 352 -24.26 -11.59 17.74
C GLN A 352 -23.68 -10.84 18.94
N VAL A 353 -22.64 -10.05 18.68
CA VAL A 353 -22.02 -9.18 19.67
C VAL A 353 -22.65 -7.81 19.60
N ILE A 354 -23.30 -7.39 20.67
CA ILE A 354 -23.89 -6.06 20.79
C ILE A 354 -22.80 -5.10 21.27
N TYR A 355 -22.58 -4.01 20.56
CA TYR A 355 -21.58 -3.00 20.90
C TYR A 355 -22.18 -1.59 20.91
N GLU A 356 -21.66 -0.73 21.78
CA GLU A 356 -22.11 0.66 21.93
C GLU A 356 -21.63 1.52 20.75
N ARG A 357 -22.40 2.56 20.39
CA ARG A 357 -22.14 3.49 19.28
C ARG A 357 -21.93 2.77 17.95
N PRO A 358 -22.97 2.13 17.41
CA PRO A 358 -22.84 1.33 16.20
C PRO A 358 -22.17 2.09 15.05
N LEU A 359 -21.23 1.46 14.40
CA LEU A 359 -20.59 1.97 13.19
C LEU A 359 -21.60 1.99 12.04
N TYR A 360 -21.38 2.87 11.08
CA TYR A 360 -22.27 2.93 9.92
C TYR A 360 -22.25 1.63 9.12
N PRO A 361 -23.43 1.13 8.69
CA PRO A 361 -23.58 -0.07 7.89
C PRO A 361 -22.74 -0.02 6.60
N ARG A 362 -22.04 -1.13 6.31
CA ARG A 362 -21.15 -1.22 5.15
C ARG A 362 -20.82 -2.65 4.73
N TYR A 363 -20.44 -2.81 3.50
CA TYR A 363 -19.87 -4.06 2.94
C TYR A 363 -18.52 -3.78 2.31
N SER A 364 -17.77 -4.84 1.99
CA SER A 364 -16.41 -4.78 1.43
C SER A 364 -15.49 -3.85 2.24
N ALA A 365 -15.50 -3.99 3.56
CA ALA A 365 -14.54 -3.42 4.48
C ALA A 365 -13.45 -4.45 4.79
N ALA A 366 -12.25 -4.00 5.10
CA ALA A 366 -11.18 -4.84 5.63
C ALA A 366 -11.18 -4.85 7.16
N MET A 367 -10.84 -5.98 7.78
CA MET A 367 -10.86 -6.13 9.23
C MET A 367 -9.67 -6.94 9.76
N THR A 368 -9.16 -6.56 10.93
CA THR A 368 -8.17 -7.33 11.70
C THR A 368 -8.28 -7.03 13.19
N ILE A 369 -7.57 -7.81 14.02
CA ILE A 369 -7.50 -7.61 15.47
C ILE A 369 -6.06 -7.30 15.86
N VAL A 370 -5.90 -6.29 16.73
CA VAL A 370 -4.62 -5.93 17.35
C VAL A 370 -4.86 -5.74 18.85
N GLY A 371 -4.29 -6.62 19.66
CA GLY A 371 -4.57 -6.67 21.10
C GLY A 371 -6.06 -6.92 21.37
N ASP A 372 -6.70 -6.03 22.10
CA ASP A 372 -8.12 -6.12 22.45
C ASP A 372 -9.05 -5.34 21.48
N GLU A 373 -8.50 -4.78 20.40
CA GLU A 373 -9.27 -3.96 19.48
C GLU A 373 -9.42 -4.62 18.11
N LEU A 374 -10.63 -4.63 17.61
CA LEU A 374 -11.01 -5.05 16.28
C LEU A 374 -11.06 -3.80 15.39
N TYR A 375 -10.13 -3.70 14.46
CA TYR A 375 -10.00 -2.59 13.51
C TYR A 375 -10.74 -2.89 12.22
N ILE A 376 -11.45 -1.87 11.70
CA ILE A 376 -12.25 -1.94 10.48
C ILE A 376 -11.90 -0.75 9.61
N PHE A 377 -11.54 -1.01 8.34
CA PHE A 377 -11.16 0.01 7.38
C PHE A 377 -11.99 -0.05 6.11
N GLY A 378 -12.41 1.13 5.61
CA GLY A 378 -13.03 1.26 4.30
C GLY A 378 -14.46 0.73 4.21
N GLY A 379 -14.81 0.28 3.01
CA GLY A 379 -16.13 -0.25 2.66
C GLY A 379 -17.11 0.77 2.12
N ARG A 380 -18.29 0.31 1.67
CA ARG A 380 -19.36 1.12 1.08
C ARG A 380 -20.69 0.88 1.77
N GLY A 381 -21.47 1.95 1.95
CA GLY A 381 -22.80 1.88 2.55
C GLY A 381 -23.40 3.25 2.84
N ASN A 382 -24.31 3.33 3.78
CA ASN A 382 -24.85 4.58 4.30
C ASN A 382 -25.31 4.44 5.77
N LYS A 383 -25.52 5.56 6.44
CA LYS A 383 -25.85 5.56 7.88
C LYS A 383 -27.16 4.86 8.25
N TYR A 384 -28.07 4.70 7.28
CA TYR A 384 -29.39 4.09 7.50
C TYR A 384 -29.43 2.59 7.14
N GLY A 385 -28.39 2.07 6.52
CA GLY A 385 -28.33 0.67 6.07
C GLY A 385 -29.27 0.32 4.91
N LYS A 386 -29.87 1.30 4.23
CA LYS A 386 -30.87 1.10 3.19
C LYS A 386 -30.30 1.30 1.80
N GLN A 387 -30.49 0.33 0.91
CA GLN A 387 -30.01 0.41 -0.47
C GLN A 387 -30.66 1.52 -1.28
N GLU A 388 -31.93 1.84 -1.00
CA GLU A 388 -32.70 2.86 -1.71
C GLU A 388 -32.14 4.27 -1.51
N LEU A 389 -31.29 4.45 -0.51
CA LEU A 389 -30.63 5.71 -0.21
C LEU A 389 -29.24 5.74 -0.80
N SER A 390 -28.79 6.93 -1.19
CA SER A 390 -27.44 7.13 -1.72
C SER A 390 -26.38 6.50 -0.80
N SER A 391 -25.59 5.63 -1.37
CA SER A 391 -24.43 5.05 -0.69
C SER A 391 -23.16 5.82 -1.02
N HIS A 392 -22.21 5.78 -0.11
CA HIS A 392 -20.87 6.36 -0.30
C HIS A 392 -19.81 5.41 0.24
N PHE A 393 -18.60 5.65 -0.16
CA PHE A 393 -17.45 4.92 0.37
C PHE A 393 -17.00 5.53 1.69
N TYR A 394 -16.51 4.70 2.57
CA TYR A 394 -15.90 5.14 3.81
C TYR A 394 -14.37 5.06 3.67
N LEU A 395 -13.69 6.19 3.85
CA LEU A 395 -12.24 6.21 3.96
C LEU A 395 -11.87 6.59 5.39
N GLY A 396 -11.76 5.60 6.22
CA GLY A 396 -11.45 5.80 7.63
C GLY A 396 -11.22 4.49 8.35
N LEU A 397 -10.48 4.60 9.44
CA LEU A 397 -10.18 3.52 10.36
C LEU A 397 -11.08 3.66 11.58
N CYS A 398 -11.82 2.60 11.87
CA CYS A 398 -12.65 2.48 13.06
C CYS A 398 -12.12 1.34 13.93
N ALA A 399 -12.43 1.37 15.23
CA ALA A 399 -12.10 0.29 16.16
C ALA A 399 -13.29 -0.06 17.04
N ILE A 400 -13.41 -1.35 17.40
CA ILE A 400 -14.33 -1.86 18.42
C ILE A 400 -13.47 -2.54 19.48
N ASN A 401 -13.54 -2.08 20.72
CA ASN A 401 -12.86 -2.72 21.83
C ASN A 401 -13.65 -3.94 22.29
N LEU A 402 -13.05 -5.12 22.20
CA LEU A 402 -13.71 -6.40 22.49
C LEU A 402 -13.92 -6.68 23.98
N LYS A 403 -13.26 -5.94 24.89
CA LYS A 403 -13.47 -6.10 26.34
C LYS A 403 -14.68 -5.34 26.85
N ASN A 404 -14.95 -4.17 26.33
CA ASN A 404 -16.04 -3.30 26.79
C ASN A 404 -17.12 -3.06 25.73
N ASN A 405 -16.97 -3.64 24.54
CA ASN A 405 -17.89 -3.54 23.40
C ASN A 405 -18.19 -2.09 22.99
N ARG A 406 -17.18 -1.22 22.98
CA ARG A 406 -17.33 0.18 22.56
C ARG A 406 -16.58 0.42 21.25
N SER A 407 -17.25 1.09 20.34
CA SER A 407 -16.63 1.53 19.09
C SER A 407 -16.14 2.97 19.17
N ARG A 408 -15.16 3.28 18.34
CA ARG A 408 -14.65 4.63 18.09
C ARG A 408 -14.18 4.79 16.64
N ILE A 409 -14.21 6.01 16.15
CA ILE A 409 -13.52 6.39 14.93
C ILE A 409 -12.08 6.71 15.33
N VAL A 410 -11.11 5.99 14.77
CA VAL A 410 -9.68 6.27 14.99
C VAL A 410 -9.30 7.51 14.20
N TRP A 411 -9.62 7.49 12.88
CA TRP A 411 -9.53 8.63 11.99
C TRP A 411 -10.46 8.45 10.79
N GLN A 412 -10.80 9.54 10.13
CA GLN A 412 -11.64 9.56 8.95
C GLN A 412 -11.23 10.70 8.02
N LYS A 413 -11.19 10.44 6.72
CA LYS A 413 -11.04 11.46 5.67
C LYS A 413 -12.38 11.75 5.02
N ASN A 414 -12.58 13.02 4.66
CA ASN A 414 -13.66 13.40 3.74
C ASN A 414 -13.24 12.99 2.33
N MET A 415 -14.14 12.31 1.63
CA MET A 415 -13.86 11.78 0.30
C MET A 415 -14.65 12.47 -0.79
N SER A 416 -14.02 12.60 -1.96
CA SER A 416 -14.79 12.68 -3.19
C SER A 416 -15.35 11.29 -3.55
N PRO A 417 -16.48 11.20 -4.27
CA PRO A 417 -17.03 9.92 -4.72
C PRO A 417 -16.04 9.08 -5.56
N GLU A 418 -15.05 9.71 -6.16
CA GLU A 418 -14.05 9.10 -7.06
C GLU A 418 -12.90 8.39 -6.31
N ASP A 419 -12.64 8.78 -5.05
CA ASP A 419 -11.55 8.22 -4.23
C ASP A 419 -11.94 6.95 -3.48
N GLY A 420 -13.19 6.52 -3.60
CA GLY A 420 -13.73 5.40 -2.85
C GLY A 420 -13.15 4.06 -3.22
N THR A 421 -12.91 3.23 -2.21
CA THR A 421 -12.40 1.89 -2.42
C THR A 421 -13.20 0.83 -1.69
N LEU A 422 -13.46 -0.28 -2.40
CA LEU A 422 -13.89 -1.54 -1.83
C LEU A 422 -12.65 -2.33 -1.43
N MET A 423 -12.66 -2.91 -0.23
CA MET A 423 -11.53 -3.65 0.32
C MET A 423 -11.80 -5.14 0.31
N ALA A 424 -10.75 -5.94 0.20
CA ALA A 424 -10.79 -7.35 0.54
C ALA A 424 -11.22 -7.53 2.02
N SER A 425 -11.81 -8.68 2.34
CA SER A 425 -12.50 -8.91 3.64
C SER A 425 -11.63 -8.84 4.89
N SER A 426 -10.31 -8.89 4.74
CA SER A 426 -9.36 -8.82 5.86
C SER A 426 -8.19 -7.90 5.56
N MET A 427 -7.45 -7.52 6.59
CA MET A 427 -6.19 -6.79 6.50
C MET A 427 -5.16 -7.38 7.45
N TYR A 428 -3.90 -7.20 7.13
CA TYR A 428 -2.76 -7.63 7.94
C TYR A 428 -2.22 -6.45 8.75
N PHE A 429 -1.87 -6.69 10.00
CA PHE A 429 -1.17 -5.70 10.84
C PHE A 429 0.31 -6.04 10.93
N GLU A 430 1.16 -5.07 10.59
CA GLU A 430 2.61 -5.15 10.73
C GLU A 430 3.08 -4.39 11.98
N PRO A 431 3.51 -5.10 13.03
CA PRO A 431 3.90 -4.46 14.29
C PRO A 431 5.14 -3.55 14.18
N SER A 432 6.06 -3.89 13.28
CA SER A 432 7.35 -3.18 13.17
C SER A 432 7.19 -1.71 12.74
N ASP A 433 6.13 -1.40 12.00
CA ASP A 433 5.83 -0.05 11.52
C ASP A 433 4.45 0.48 11.94
N SER A 434 3.72 -0.28 12.76
CA SER A 434 2.38 0.07 13.27
C SER A 434 1.38 0.41 12.16
N SER A 435 1.40 -0.36 11.08
CA SER A 435 0.55 -0.15 9.91
C SER A 435 -0.30 -1.38 9.59
N PHE A 436 -1.43 -1.13 8.96
CA PHE A 436 -2.25 -2.17 8.36
C PHE A 436 -1.98 -2.26 6.86
N TYR A 437 -2.06 -3.48 6.33
CA TYR A 437 -1.96 -3.76 4.91
C TYR A 437 -3.28 -4.37 4.44
N ALA A 438 -3.93 -3.73 3.47
CA ALA A 438 -5.21 -4.14 2.91
C ALA A 438 -5.23 -3.98 1.40
N VAL A 439 -6.06 -4.76 0.69
CA VAL A 439 -6.13 -4.71 -0.77
C VAL A 439 -7.35 -3.92 -1.19
N SER A 440 -7.12 -2.88 -2.01
CA SER A 440 -8.16 -2.13 -2.71
C SER A 440 -8.60 -2.90 -3.95
N MET A 441 -9.89 -3.22 -4.03
CA MET A 441 -10.48 -4.01 -5.12
C MET A 441 -10.66 -3.22 -6.41
N ASN A 442 -11.23 -2.03 -6.33
CA ASN A 442 -11.64 -1.23 -7.49
C ASN A 442 -10.51 -0.42 -8.15
N LYS A 443 -9.31 -0.49 -7.60
CA LYS A 443 -8.10 0.11 -8.20
C LYS A 443 -7.14 -0.96 -8.77
N GLY A 444 -7.65 -2.10 -9.17
CA GLY A 444 -6.87 -3.16 -9.79
C GLY A 444 -6.13 -4.07 -8.80
N GLY A 445 -6.64 -4.24 -7.58
CA GLY A 445 -6.02 -5.12 -6.59
C GLY A 445 -4.71 -4.59 -6.03
N ILE A 446 -4.62 -3.28 -5.77
CA ILE A 446 -3.44 -2.64 -5.18
C ILE A 446 -3.42 -2.87 -3.68
N LEU A 447 -2.26 -3.25 -3.14
CA LEU A 447 -2.02 -3.31 -1.70
C LEU A 447 -1.80 -1.90 -1.15
N TRP A 448 -2.58 -1.54 -0.14
CA TRP A 448 -2.46 -0.29 0.58
C TRP A 448 -1.81 -0.52 1.94
N LYS A 449 -0.90 0.37 2.31
CA LYS A 449 -0.40 0.53 3.66
C LYS A 449 -1.16 1.66 4.34
N ILE A 450 -1.72 1.38 5.51
CA ILE A 450 -2.64 2.26 6.23
C ILE A 450 -2.08 2.50 7.63
N SER A 451 -1.86 3.77 7.99
CA SER A 451 -1.38 4.11 9.33
C SER A 451 -2.43 3.78 10.41
N MET A 452 -1.98 3.20 11.51
CA MET A 452 -2.84 2.99 12.69
C MET A 452 -3.20 4.31 13.38
N LYS A 453 -2.38 5.35 13.29
CA LYS A 453 -2.50 6.58 14.09
C LYS A 453 -3.07 7.75 13.32
N ASP A 454 -2.63 7.91 12.09
CA ASP A 454 -2.87 9.10 11.28
C ASP A 454 -3.72 8.76 10.07
N SER A 455 -4.42 9.75 9.52
CA SER A 455 -5.22 9.58 8.32
C SER A 455 -4.37 9.46 7.04
N VAL A 456 -3.33 8.61 7.12
CA VAL A 456 -2.36 8.36 6.06
C VAL A 456 -2.51 6.95 5.53
N TYR A 457 -2.54 6.84 4.22
CA TYR A 457 -2.44 5.57 3.51
C TYR A 457 -1.63 5.75 2.24
N THR A 458 -0.95 4.71 1.81
CA THR A 458 -0.11 4.72 0.59
C THR A 458 -0.30 3.43 -0.19
N GLU A 459 -0.24 3.52 -1.50
CA GLU A 459 -0.21 2.37 -2.39
C GLU A 459 1.20 1.77 -2.38
N VAL A 460 1.35 0.49 -2.05
CA VAL A 460 2.66 -0.16 -1.87
C VAL A 460 2.88 -1.36 -2.78
N SER A 461 1.93 -1.66 -3.66
CA SER A 461 2.12 -2.65 -4.71
C SER A 461 1.71 -2.11 -6.08
N LYS A 462 2.23 -2.74 -7.12
CA LYS A 462 1.67 -2.58 -8.45
C LYS A 462 0.26 -3.15 -8.49
N PRO A 463 -0.62 -2.59 -9.36
CA PRO A 463 -1.91 -3.21 -9.61
C PRO A 463 -1.72 -4.61 -10.23
N ILE A 464 -2.64 -5.50 -9.94
CA ILE A 464 -2.69 -6.79 -10.60
C ILE A 464 -3.17 -6.57 -12.03
N HIS A 465 -2.27 -6.74 -13.00
CA HIS A 465 -2.64 -6.74 -14.41
C HIS A 465 -3.33 -8.07 -14.74
N ASN A 466 -4.65 -8.05 -14.69
CA ASN A 466 -5.48 -9.18 -15.00
C ASN A 466 -6.60 -8.73 -15.94
N GLU A 467 -6.95 -9.57 -16.91
CA GLU A 467 -8.10 -9.36 -17.80
C GLU A 467 -9.46 -9.47 -17.07
N LEU A 468 -9.44 -9.88 -15.79
CA LEU A 468 -10.62 -9.92 -14.93
C LEU A 468 -11.13 -8.51 -14.68
N ASN A 469 -12.39 -8.24 -15.03
CA ASN A 469 -13.05 -7.02 -14.60
C ASN A 469 -13.32 -7.12 -13.08
N TYR A 470 -12.65 -6.29 -12.30
CA TYR A 470 -12.70 -6.35 -10.83
C TYR A 470 -14.07 -6.04 -10.23
N GLN A 471 -15.01 -5.48 -11.00
CA GLN A 471 -16.34 -5.11 -10.49
C GLN A 471 -17.18 -6.31 -10.03
N ASP A 472 -16.90 -7.50 -10.59
CA ASP A 472 -17.67 -8.72 -10.33
C ASP A 472 -16.82 -9.82 -9.66
N CYS A 473 -15.71 -9.45 -9.02
CA CYS A 473 -14.83 -10.39 -8.34
C CYS A 473 -14.99 -10.32 -6.82
N ASP A 474 -15.00 -11.47 -6.17
CA ASP A 474 -14.77 -11.58 -4.74
C ASP A 474 -13.27 -11.60 -4.44
N PHE A 475 -12.86 -10.84 -3.41
CA PHE A 475 -11.48 -10.71 -2.99
C PHE A 475 -11.31 -11.20 -1.56
N SER A 476 -10.36 -12.10 -1.35
CA SER A 476 -9.95 -12.54 -0.02
C SER A 476 -8.45 -12.36 0.16
N LEU A 477 -8.05 -11.57 1.14
CA LEU A 477 -6.65 -11.43 1.56
C LEU A 477 -6.38 -12.42 2.69
N TYR A 478 -5.34 -13.21 2.52
CA TYR A 478 -4.88 -14.16 3.54
C TYR A 478 -3.44 -13.87 3.92
N THR A 479 -3.11 -14.16 5.17
CA THR A 479 -1.76 -14.00 5.71
C THR A 479 -1.21 -15.33 6.18
N SER A 480 0.06 -15.59 5.89
CA SER A 480 0.82 -16.67 6.48
C SER A 480 2.11 -16.11 7.10
N PRO A 481 2.07 -15.64 8.36
CA PRO A 481 3.22 -15.00 9.00
C PRO A 481 4.41 -15.95 9.12
N SER A 482 4.17 -17.24 9.37
CA SER A 482 5.22 -18.28 9.42
C SER A 482 5.99 -18.45 8.11
N HIS A 483 5.37 -18.09 6.97
CA HIS A 483 5.96 -18.16 5.64
C HIS A 483 6.36 -16.77 5.10
N GLY A 484 6.12 -15.69 5.86
CA GLY A 484 6.42 -14.32 5.46
C GLY A 484 5.69 -13.89 4.18
N LYS A 485 4.41 -14.30 4.01
CA LYS A 485 3.66 -14.07 2.77
C LYS A 485 2.25 -13.52 3.01
N LEU A 486 1.84 -12.66 2.10
CA LEU A 486 0.44 -12.32 1.85
C LEU A 486 -0.03 -13.05 0.60
N PHE A 487 -1.27 -13.51 0.62
CA PHE A 487 -1.93 -14.12 -0.53
C PHE A 487 -3.24 -13.41 -0.82
N LEU A 488 -3.48 -13.15 -2.10
CA LEU A 488 -4.74 -12.60 -2.57
C LEU A 488 -5.43 -13.62 -3.47
N VAL A 489 -6.64 -14.00 -3.10
CA VAL A 489 -7.52 -14.84 -3.90
C VAL A 489 -8.55 -13.96 -4.58
N LEU A 490 -8.62 -14.05 -5.91
CA LEU A 490 -9.66 -13.47 -6.74
C LEU A 490 -10.57 -14.60 -7.20
N ASP A 491 -11.87 -14.43 -7.02
CA ASP A 491 -12.88 -15.33 -7.54
C ASP A 491 -13.92 -14.54 -8.32
N LYS A 492 -13.95 -14.74 -9.63
CA LYS A 492 -14.93 -14.11 -10.52
C LYS A 492 -15.96 -15.13 -10.97
N ILE A 493 -17.20 -14.91 -10.57
CA ILE A 493 -18.35 -15.70 -10.99
C ILE A 493 -18.79 -15.22 -12.37
N GLN A 494 -18.88 -16.14 -13.34
CA GLN A 494 -19.40 -15.89 -14.68
C GLN A 494 -20.93 -16.09 -14.74
N ASN A 495 -21.55 -15.59 -15.80
CA ASN A 495 -23.01 -15.70 -16.00
C ASN A 495 -23.51 -17.16 -16.10
N ASP A 496 -22.64 -18.09 -16.44
CA ASP A 496 -22.93 -19.54 -16.52
C ASP A 496 -22.65 -20.28 -15.19
N HIS A 497 -22.42 -19.55 -14.10
CA HIS A 497 -22.05 -20.06 -12.78
C HIS A 497 -20.68 -20.77 -12.75
N THR A 498 -19.79 -20.48 -13.68
CA THR A 498 -18.40 -20.89 -13.60
C THR A 498 -17.59 -19.87 -12.81
N HIS A 499 -16.52 -20.33 -12.16
CA HIS A 499 -15.60 -19.52 -11.37
C HIS A 499 -14.24 -19.41 -12.07
N ASN A 500 -13.78 -18.19 -12.26
CA ASN A 500 -12.39 -17.91 -12.63
C ASN A 500 -11.64 -17.51 -11.36
N VAL A 501 -10.83 -18.45 -10.86
CA VAL A 501 -10.03 -18.23 -9.65
C VAL A 501 -8.60 -17.90 -10.02
N ALA A 502 -8.04 -16.89 -9.40
CA ALA A 502 -6.63 -16.58 -9.47
C ALA A 502 -6.07 -16.35 -8.06
N ILE A 503 -4.93 -16.93 -7.76
CA ILE A 503 -4.24 -16.79 -6.48
C ILE A 503 -2.89 -16.12 -6.73
N TYR A 504 -2.67 -15.02 -6.03
CA TYR A 504 -1.43 -14.24 -6.07
C TYR A 504 -0.73 -14.27 -4.73
N SER A 505 0.59 -14.10 -4.74
CA SER A 505 1.41 -14.00 -3.52
C SER A 505 2.34 -12.80 -3.57
N ILE A 506 2.63 -12.24 -2.39
CA ILE A 506 3.65 -11.23 -2.12
C ILE A 506 4.47 -11.67 -0.90
N ASN A 507 5.78 -11.44 -0.90
CA ASN A 507 6.60 -11.55 0.31
C ASN A 507 6.39 -10.30 1.18
N MET A 508 6.24 -10.51 2.48
CA MET A 508 6.13 -9.44 3.48
C MET A 508 7.51 -8.91 3.89
#